data_fab035098b0df22b4ee82f88fbb3ba78
#
_entry.id   fab035098b0df22b4ee82f88fbb3ba78
#
_cell.length_a   1.000
_cell.length_b   1.000
_cell.length_c   1.000
_cell.angle_alpha   90.00
_cell.angle_beta   90.00
_cell.angle_gamma   90.00
#
_symmetry.space_group_name_H-M   'P 1'
#
loop_
_entity.id
_entity.type
_entity.pdbx_description
1 polymer ?
#
loop_
_entity_poly.entity_id
_entity_poly.type
_entity_poly.pdbx_seq_one_letter_code
_entity_poly.pdbx_strand_id
1 'polypeptide(L)' 'MVKDAVVARFCELCQIQNIKLNELATRSGVTPSTVYSMVDATRRDVSIVTIKKLCDGLGITLGEFFSTADFDTLEQEIK' A
#
# COMPACT_ATOMS: atom_id res chain seq x y z
N MET A 1 -0.49 -0.03 -13.47
CA MET A 1 0.56 -0.90 -12.90
C MET A 1 0.16 -1.30 -11.49
N VAL A 2 0.61 -2.47 -11.05
CA VAL A 2 0.22 -3.01 -9.74
C VAL A 2 0.65 -2.10 -8.59
N LYS A 3 1.82 -1.47 -8.70
CA LYS A 3 2.31 -0.56 -7.65
C LYS A 3 1.35 0.62 -7.44
N ASP A 4 0.81 1.17 -8.52
CA ASP A 4 -0.15 2.28 -8.43
C ASP A 4 -1.44 1.84 -7.72
N ALA A 5 -1.90 0.63 -8.00
CA ALA A 5 -3.08 0.07 -7.34
C ALA A 5 -2.82 -0.14 -5.84
N VAL A 6 -1.61 -0.56 -5.47
CA VAL A 6 -1.21 -0.71 -4.06
C VAL A 6 -1.27 0.63 -3.34
N VAL A 7 -0.69 1.67 -3.94
CA VAL A 7 -0.70 3.02 -3.34
C VAL A 7 -2.13 3.54 -3.18
N ALA A 8 -2.94 3.39 -4.22
CA ALA A 8 -4.34 3.82 -4.19
C ALA A 8 -5.12 3.10 -3.07
N ARG A 9 -4.87 1.80 -2.90
CA ARG A 9 -5.52 1.01 -1.85
C ARG A 9 -5.14 1.49 -0.45
N PHE A 10 -3.86 1.79 -0.21
CA PHE A 10 -3.44 2.34 1.08
C PHE A 10 -4.06 3.71 1.34
N CYS A 11 -4.13 4.57 0.34
CA CYS A 11 -4.76 5.88 0.48
C CYS A 11 -6.25 5.75 0.82
N GLU A 12 -6.95 4.82 0.17
CA GLU A 12 -8.36 4.52 0.43
C GLU A 12 -8.56 4.06 1.88
N LEU A 13 -7.73 3.10 2.34
CA LEU A 13 -7.84 2.57 3.68
C LEU A 13 -7.51 3.62 4.75
N CYS A 14 -6.53 4.47 4.50
CA CYS A 14 -6.21 5.59 5.39
C CYS A 14 -7.40 6.56 5.48
N GLN A 15 -8.04 6.84 4.37
CA GLN A 15 -9.23 7.70 4.32
C GLN A 15 -10.37 7.11 5.14
N ILE A 16 -10.62 5.81 4.96
CA ILE A 16 -11.67 5.08 5.70
C ILE A 16 -11.42 5.15 7.20
N GLN A 17 -10.17 4.98 7.63
CA GLN A 17 -9.79 5.01 9.04
C GLN A 17 -9.52 6.43 9.56
N ASN A 18 -9.60 7.44 8.70
CA ASN A 18 -9.36 8.84 9.03
C ASN A 18 -7.96 9.06 9.65
N ILE A 19 -6.94 8.47 9.03
CA ILE A 19 -5.54 8.65 9.42
C ILE A 19 -4.73 9.12 8.22
N LYS A 20 -3.59 9.77 8.51
CA LYS A 20 -2.65 10.18 7.47
C LYS A 20 -1.65 9.06 7.20
N LEU A 21 -1.08 9.07 6.01
CA LEU A 21 -0.10 8.06 5.60
C LEU A 21 1.12 8.02 6.52
N ASN A 22 1.59 9.19 6.98
CA ASN A 22 2.69 9.27 7.95
C ASN A 22 2.35 8.61 9.28
N GLU A 23 1.11 8.77 9.72
CA GLU A 23 0.61 8.15 10.93
C GLU A 23 0.59 6.63 10.79
N LEU A 24 0.17 6.15 9.63
CA LEU A 24 0.20 4.73 9.32
C LEU A 24 1.63 4.20 9.35
N ALA A 25 2.58 4.93 8.77
CA ALA A 25 3.99 4.54 8.79
C ALA A 25 4.50 4.37 10.23
N THR A 26 4.22 5.33 11.09
CA THR A 26 4.61 5.29 12.51
C THR A 26 4.02 4.07 13.22
N ARG A 27 2.73 3.81 13.03
CA ARG A 27 2.03 2.64 13.57
C ARG A 27 2.63 1.32 13.14
N SER A 28 3.13 1.31 11.91
CA SER A 28 3.59 0.09 11.25
C SER A 28 5.08 -0.19 11.45
N GLY A 29 5.79 0.71 12.14
CA GLY A 29 7.24 0.61 12.30
C GLY A 29 7.99 0.83 11.00
N VAL A 30 7.40 1.59 10.07
CA VAL A 30 8.00 1.91 8.77
C VAL A 30 8.45 3.38 8.80
N THR A 31 9.62 3.67 8.25
CA THR A 31 10.11 5.05 8.24
C THR A 31 9.33 5.90 7.24
N PRO A 32 9.18 7.21 7.49
CA PRO A 32 8.54 8.11 6.52
C PRO A 32 9.19 8.06 5.14
N SER A 33 10.52 7.91 5.07
CA SER A 33 11.21 7.83 3.77
C SER A 33 10.79 6.60 2.97
N THR A 34 10.48 5.49 3.64
CA THR A 34 9.95 4.28 2.97
C THR A 34 8.58 4.57 2.35
N VAL A 35 7.72 5.29 3.07
CA VAL A 35 6.40 5.67 2.57
C VAL A 35 6.52 6.65 1.39
N TYR A 36 7.40 7.62 1.48
CA TYR A 36 7.64 8.55 0.37
C TYR A 36 8.16 7.84 -0.87
N SER A 37 9.04 6.85 -0.69
CA SER A 37 9.50 6.01 -1.80
C SER A 37 8.36 5.21 -2.42
N MET A 38 7.45 4.71 -1.59
CA MET A 38 6.30 3.95 -2.06
C MET A 38 5.39 4.81 -2.94
N VAL A 39 5.12 6.06 -2.55
CA VAL A 39 4.21 6.93 -3.32
C VAL A 39 4.90 7.65 -4.48
N ASP A 40 6.21 7.54 -4.60
CA ASP A 40 6.97 8.16 -5.68
C ASP A 40 6.63 7.49 -7.02
N ALA A 41 6.03 8.26 -7.92
CA ALA A 41 5.55 7.74 -9.21
C ALA A 41 6.69 7.25 -10.13
N THR A 42 7.93 7.65 -9.85
CA THR A 42 9.08 7.19 -10.64
C THR A 42 9.57 5.80 -10.21
N ARG A 43 9.17 5.33 -9.04
CA ARG A 43 9.53 4.01 -8.54
C ARG A 43 8.46 3.00 -8.91
N ARG A 44 8.87 1.83 -9.39
CA ARG A 44 7.97 0.81 -9.91
C ARG A 44 7.69 -0.32 -8.93
N ASP A 45 8.50 -0.43 -7.90
CA ASP A 45 8.44 -1.55 -6.97
C ASP A 45 8.04 -1.10 -5.57
N VAL A 46 7.38 -2.01 -4.86
CA VAL A 46 7.17 -1.90 -3.42
C VAL A 46 7.37 -3.28 -2.83
N SER A 47 8.08 -3.35 -1.71
CA SER A 47 8.37 -4.61 -1.03
C SER A 47 7.09 -5.21 -0.44
N ILE A 48 6.91 -6.52 -0.60
CA ILE A 48 5.80 -7.24 0.04
C ILE A 48 5.90 -7.15 1.56
N VAL A 49 7.11 -7.08 2.10
CA VAL A 49 7.31 -6.91 3.55
C VAL A 49 6.79 -5.56 4.01
N THR A 50 7.04 -4.50 3.24
CA THR A 50 6.49 -3.17 3.53
C THR A 50 4.97 -3.20 3.51
N ILE A 51 4.37 -3.84 2.50
CA ILE A 51 2.92 -4.00 2.40
C ILE A 51 2.39 -4.71 3.65
N LYS A 52 3.04 -5.80 4.06
CA LYS A 52 2.61 -6.55 5.24
C LYS A 52 2.67 -5.70 6.51
N LYS A 53 3.74 -4.95 6.71
CA LYS A 53 3.87 -4.06 7.87
C LYS A 53 2.76 -3.00 7.91
N LEU A 54 2.46 -2.40 6.77
CA LEU A 54 1.41 -1.39 6.68
C LEU A 54 0.02 -2.00 6.89
N CYS A 55 -0.21 -3.22 6.38
CA CYS A 55 -1.45 -3.95 6.67
C CYS A 55 -1.60 -4.23 8.15
N ASP A 56 -0.52 -4.63 8.82
CA ASP A 56 -0.54 -4.86 10.27
C ASP A 56 -0.89 -3.57 11.01
N GLY A 57 -0.34 -2.43 10.58
CA GLY A 57 -0.68 -1.13 11.15
C GLY A 57 -2.14 -0.72 10.94
N LEU A 58 -2.75 -1.21 9.87
CA LEU A 58 -4.18 -0.98 9.58
C LEU A 58 -5.09 -1.99 10.28
N GLY A 59 -4.53 -3.07 10.80
CA GLY A 59 -5.30 -4.14 11.42
C GLY A 59 -6.02 -5.04 10.41
N ILE A 60 -5.47 -5.19 9.22
CA ILE A 60 -6.05 -6.05 8.17
C ILE A 60 -5.03 -7.09 7.72
N THR A 61 -5.53 -8.14 7.07
CA THR A 61 -4.69 -9.18 6.47
C THR A 61 -4.26 -8.78 5.06
N LEU A 62 -3.22 -9.46 4.54
CA LEU A 62 -2.82 -9.30 3.14
C LEU A 62 -3.96 -9.69 2.20
N GLY A 63 -4.69 -10.76 2.54
CA GLY A 63 -5.84 -11.19 1.74
C GLY A 63 -6.90 -10.11 1.65
N GLU A 64 -7.24 -9.49 2.76
CA GLU A 64 -8.21 -8.38 2.80
C GLU A 64 -7.71 -7.19 1.97
N PHE A 65 -6.42 -6.89 2.07
CA PHE A 65 -5.82 -5.77 1.34
C PHE A 65 -6.01 -5.94 -0.17
N PHE A 66 -5.70 -7.14 -0.69
CA PHE A 66 -5.72 -7.41 -2.12
C PHE A 66 -7.09 -7.87 -2.65
N SER A 67 -8.09 -7.99 -1.80
CA SER A 67 -9.41 -8.52 -2.16
C SER A 67 -10.33 -7.44 -2.76
N THR A 68 -9.85 -6.78 -3.83
CA THR A 68 -10.65 -5.78 -4.53
C THR A 68 -10.59 -6.01 -6.04
N ALA A 69 -11.63 -5.57 -6.74
CA ALA A 69 -11.71 -5.68 -8.19
C ALA A 69 -10.55 -4.95 -8.88
N ASP A 70 -10.04 -3.88 -8.27
CA ASP A 70 -8.95 -3.10 -8.85
C ASP A 70 -7.69 -3.94 -9.06
N PHE A 71 -7.42 -4.90 -8.16
CA PHE A 71 -6.28 -5.81 -8.32
C PHE A 71 -6.59 -6.90 -9.35
N ASP A 72 -7.83 -7.39 -9.38
CA ASP A 72 -8.22 -8.48 -10.26
C ASP A 72 -8.24 -8.08 -11.73
N THR A 73 -8.47 -6.80 -12.02
CA THR A 73 -8.61 -6.28 -13.38
C THR A 73 -7.33 -5.64 -13.93
N LEU A 74 -6.22 -5.70 -13.17
CA LEU A 74 -4.95 -5.16 -13.64
C LEU A 74 -4.44 -5.91 -14.89
N GLU A 75 -3.82 -5.16 -15.79
CA GLU A 75 -3.16 -5.74 -16.94
C GLU A 75 -1.93 -6.53 -16.50
N GLN A 76 -1.51 -7.47 -17.34
CA GLN A 76 -0.30 -8.24 -17.09
C GLN A 76 0.93 -7.34 -17.05
N GLU A 77 1.83 -7.64 -16.13
CA GLU A 77 3.13 -6.96 -16.03
C GLU A 77 4.18 -7.62 -16.94
N ILE A 78 3.86 -8.77 -17.50
CA ILE A 78 4.74 -9.52 -18.40
C ILE A 78 4.81 -8.81 -19.74
N LYS A 79 6.00 -8.64 -20.27
CA LYS A 79 6.23 -7.99 -21.54
C LYS A 79 6.95 -8.90 -22.52
#